data_7957e7a19360f327c1fc0ce279d7df04
#
_entry.id   7957e7a19360f327c1fc0ce279d7df04
#
_cell.length_a   1.000
_cell.length_b   1.000
_cell.length_c   1.000
_cell.angle_alpha   90.00
_cell.angle_beta   90.00
_cell.angle_gamma   90.00
#
_symmetry.space_group_name_H-M   'P 1'
#
loop_
_entity.id
_entity.type
_entity.pdbx_description
1 polymer ?
#
loop_
_entity_poly.entity_id
_entity_poly.type
_entity_poly.pdbx_seq_one_letter_code
_entity_poly.pdbx_strand_id
1 'polypeptide(L)'
;MTRIIKLVLFGIILIAQNTLANDFKKIYNRMYNEYLNNPSKSSVESLLKKMNSNGSFTDINYAAKDGSPRKHVLNLNSLAGAYENPENAFYAKDEVRSAYLRSLNFWIDTNNEATNWWYRYIPYPKELSRGVILMYNELKQDKALFDKTIKYLQWSYDNSNASRLTGANGADIVMGSIAATILTENDTQMLTYKNKMTELLTIQPVEGIQPDYQFAQHCGNGRQLYFTNYGKEFVNSVMYYLEFCNGTKYQTEGVELLQDLFINGVQWIFYNKHYDPNNAGRYNSSEQYYAPVKALADRLQKLKVTKKEEIQAVCRRIGGENSLSGNRMFWRFDYMINRRANYYVSTRMSSTRTVGAEAGNGDGEYNYYSGNGTNYLFVTGKEYDGTYFKKFNNRQFPGITAEQDNDKLPIPNWGEFGNNGNAFVGGVSDSTYGACAMILDRRELKAHKAWFYFDDEFVCLGAGITRNNGKANVYTTLNQTNYDGKLQYSTAGKTESLKEGKTLQSPDWMQYGSTTYFNLQPQTAFVVALDTALFSLNINHGLNPQNGSYAYLVKPGMNQTADADKYQKSIPVKIIS
;
A
#
# COMPACT_ATOMS: atom_id res chain seq x y z
N MET A 1 48.82 -38.64 -16.12
CA MET A 1 47.97 -37.89 -15.16
C MET A 1 47.63 -36.48 -15.63
N THR A 2 48.58 -35.68 -16.06
CA THR A 2 48.37 -34.25 -16.44
C THR A 2 47.46 -34.02 -17.64
N ARG A 3 47.40 -34.90 -18.63
CA ARG A 3 46.50 -34.80 -19.80
C ARG A 3 45.04 -35.16 -19.46
N ILE A 4 44.79 -36.09 -18.57
CA ILE A 4 43.43 -36.49 -18.12
C ILE A 4 42.85 -35.37 -17.25
N ILE A 5 43.65 -34.76 -16.37
CA ILE A 5 43.20 -33.63 -15.52
C ILE A 5 42.83 -32.43 -16.38
N LYS A 6 43.60 -32.11 -17.44
CA LYS A 6 43.25 -31.01 -18.37
C LYS A 6 41.97 -31.28 -19.16
N LEU A 7 41.73 -32.53 -19.59
CA LEU A 7 40.50 -32.91 -20.29
C LEU A 7 39.26 -32.89 -19.38
N VAL A 8 39.41 -33.32 -18.14
CA VAL A 8 38.34 -33.27 -17.14
C VAL A 8 38.02 -31.82 -16.77
N LEU A 9 39.03 -30.97 -16.54
CA LEU A 9 38.82 -29.52 -16.29
C LEU A 9 38.18 -28.84 -17.50
N PHE A 10 38.61 -29.13 -18.73
CA PHE A 10 38.03 -28.55 -19.94
C PHE A 10 36.58 -29.03 -20.15
N GLY A 11 36.28 -30.32 -19.86
CA GLY A 11 34.92 -30.86 -19.88
C GLY A 11 34.00 -30.21 -18.83
N ILE A 12 34.49 -29.98 -17.61
CA ILE A 12 33.73 -29.29 -16.55
C ILE A 12 33.46 -27.83 -16.92
N ILE A 13 34.45 -27.14 -17.51
CA ILE A 13 34.28 -25.76 -17.95
C ILE A 13 33.26 -25.66 -19.10
N LEU A 14 33.30 -26.55 -20.07
CA LEU A 14 32.33 -26.61 -21.18
C LEU A 14 30.91 -26.93 -20.71
N ILE A 15 30.74 -27.86 -19.76
CA ILE A 15 29.44 -28.18 -19.16
C ILE A 15 28.92 -26.97 -18.36
N ALA A 16 29.77 -26.30 -17.60
CA ALA A 16 29.41 -25.10 -16.84
C ALA A 16 29.00 -23.96 -17.75
N GLN A 17 29.72 -23.71 -18.85
CA GLN A 17 29.36 -22.66 -19.83
C GLN A 17 28.03 -22.97 -20.55
N ASN A 18 27.79 -24.23 -20.95
CA ASN A 18 26.52 -24.61 -21.57
C ASN A 18 25.34 -24.48 -20.61
N THR A 19 25.52 -24.78 -19.32
CA THR A 19 24.48 -24.63 -18.30
C THR A 19 24.17 -23.15 -18.05
N LEU A 20 25.21 -22.33 -18.02
CA LEU A 20 25.11 -20.88 -17.82
C LEU A 20 24.35 -20.20 -18.96
N ALA A 21 24.75 -20.45 -20.21
CA ALA A 21 24.07 -19.95 -21.40
C ALA A 21 22.59 -20.40 -21.44
N ASN A 22 22.32 -21.63 -20.99
CA ASN A 22 20.95 -22.13 -20.89
C ASN A 22 20.12 -21.37 -19.84
N ASP A 23 20.70 -20.97 -18.70
CA ASP A 23 19.98 -20.22 -17.67
C ASP A 23 19.63 -18.80 -18.13
N PHE A 24 20.55 -18.08 -18.77
CA PHE A 24 20.26 -16.77 -19.37
C PHE A 24 19.15 -16.87 -20.43
N LYS A 25 19.22 -17.87 -21.30
CA LYS A 25 18.20 -18.13 -22.32
C LYS A 25 16.82 -18.44 -21.70
N LYS A 26 16.76 -19.21 -20.60
CA LYS A 26 15.52 -19.48 -19.88
C LYS A 26 14.90 -18.19 -19.33
N ILE A 27 15.71 -17.36 -18.68
CA ILE A 27 15.25 -16.08 -18.11
C ILE A 27 14.79 -15.14 -19.24
N TYR A 28 15.59 -15.00 -20.29
CA TYR A 28 15.23 -14.20 -21.47
C TYR A 28 13.87 -14.62 -22.05
N ASN A 29 13.66 -15.92 -22.30
CA ASN A 29 12.41 -16.41 -22.88
C ASN A 29 11.20 -16.13 -21.99
N ARG A 30 11.35 -16.21 -20.65
CA ARG A 30 10.27 -15.89 -19.71
C ARG A 30 9.96 -14.41 -19.70
N MET A 31 11.01 -13.56 -19.70
CA MET A 31 10.83 -12.11 -19.79
C MET A 31 10.18 -11.72 -21.12
N TYR A 32 10.63 -12.29 -22.24
CA TYR A 32 10.04 -12.05 -23.56
C TYR A 32 8.55 -12.40 -23.59
N ASN A 33 8.18 -13.59 -23.13
CA ASN A 33 6.79 -14.05 -23.11
C ASN A 33 5.91 -13.18 -22.18
N GLU A 34 6.43 -12.74 -21.04
CA GLU A 34 5.71 -11.89 -20.10
C GLU A 34 5.50 -10.47 -20.65
N TYR A 35 6.48 -9.95 -21.39
CA TYR A 35 6.45 -8.58 -21.91
C TYR A 35 5.76 -8.45 -23.26
N LEU A 36 5.57 -9.56 -23.99
CA LEU A 36 4.91 -9.56 -25.29
C LEU A 36 3.47 -9.06 -25.14
N ASN A 37 3.20 -7.95 -25.79
CA ASN A 37 1.89 -7.31 -25.78
C ASN A 37 1.35 -7.19 -27.23
N ASN A 38 0.06 -6.90 -27.36
CA ASN A 38 -0.60 -6.78 -28.64
C ASN A 38 -1.40 -5.46 -28.71
N PRO A 39 -0.75 -4.32 -28.98
CA PRO A 39 -1.42 -3.04 -29.10
C PRO A 39 -2.37 -3.03 -30.31
N SER A 40 -3.46 -2.27 -30.20
CA SER A 40 -4.41 -2.15 -31.32
C SER A 40 -3.76 -1.51 -32.54
N LYS A 41 -4.23 -1.89 -33.76
CA LYS A 41 -3.76 -1.30 -35.01
C LYS A 41 -3.83 0.23 -34.99
N SER A 42 -4.95 0.80 -34.57
CA SER A 42 -5.15 2.26 -34.48
C SER A 42 -4.17 2.95 -33.53
N SER A 43 -3.80 2.28 -32.42
CA SER A 43 -2.79 2.80 -31.48
C SER A 43 -1.42 2.90 -32.16
N VAL A 44 -1.00 1.85 -32.87
CA VAL A 44 0.29 1.83 -33.57
C VAL A 44 0.33 2.88 -34.70
N GLU A 45 -0.72 2.96 -35.54
CA GLU A 45 -0.85 4.00 -36.59
C GLU A 45 -0.76 5.41 -35.98
N SER A 46 -1.41 5.65 -34.85
CA SER A 46 -1.32 6.92 -34.14
C SER A 46 0.10 7.23 -33.66
N LEU A 47 0.83 6.24 -33.14
CA LEU A 47 2.22 6.43 -32.71
C LEU A 47 3.14 6.76 -33.91
N LEU A 48 3.03 6.02 -35.00
CA LEU A 48 3.81 6.27 -36.21
C LEU A 48 3.54 7.67 -36.78
N LYS A 49 2.28 8.10 -36.81
CA LYS A 49 1.87 9.45 -37.29
C LYS A 49 2.42 10.57 -36.38
N LYS A 50 2.54 10.34 -35.08
CA LYS A 50 3.05 11.33 -34.10
C LYS A 50 4.57 11.38 -34.02
N MET A 51 5.27 10.45 -34.67
CA MET A 51 6.72 10.36 -34.57
C MET A 51 7.39 11.35 -35.51
N ASN A 52 8.30 12.15 -34.98
CA ASN A 52 9.17 13.03 -35.77
C ASN A 52 10.30 12.23 -36.44
N SER A 53 10.97 12.83 -37.42
CA SER A 53 12.11 12.22 -38.13
C SER A 53 13.27 11.81 -37.22
N ASN A 54 13.45 12.49 -36.10
CA ASN A 54 14.48 12.17 -35.08
C ASN A 54 14.07 11.09 -34.08
N GLY A 55 12.83 10.57 -34.12
CA GLY A 55 12.33 9.55 -33.20
C GLY A 55 11.59 10.07 -31.96
N SER A 56 11.48 11.39 -31.77
CA SER A 56 10.65 11.98 -30.72
C SER A 56 9.17 11.92 -31.10
N PHE A 57 8.26 12.12 -30.15
CA PHE A 57 6.82 12.19 -30.38
C PHE A 57 6.32 13.63 -30.23
N THR A 58 5.45 14.07 -31.13
CA THR A 58 4.91 15.44 -31.17
C THR A 58 4.05 15.82 -29.97
N ASP A 59 3.49 14.84 -29.29
CA ASP A 59 2.60 15.00 -28.13
C ASP A 59 3.31 14.78 -26.79
N ILE A 60 4.64 14.85 -26.77
CA ILE A 60 5.46 14.74 -25.54
C ILE A 60 6.32 15.99 -25.38
N ASN A 61 6.20 16.63 -24.22
CA ASN A 61 7.08 17.73 -23.84
C ASN A 61 8.35 17.18 -23.15
N TYR A 62 9.42 17.02 -23.91
CA TYR A 62 10.70 16.51 -23.38
C TYR A 62 11.45 17.50 -22.48
N ALA A 63 11.05 18.77 -22.46
CA ALA A 63 11.62 19.76 -21.53
C ALA A 63 10.95 19.69 -20.15
N ALA A 64 9.84 18.97 -20.01
CA ALA A 64 9.17 18.79 -18.74
C ALA A 64 10.03 17.95 -17.79
N LYS A 65 10.16 18.44 -16.56
CA LYS A 65 10.91 17.78 -15.48
C LYS A 65 10.00 17.03 -14.49
N ASP A 66 8.73 16.84 -14.83
CA ASP A 66 7.67 16.26 -13.99
C ASP A 66 7.48 14.74 -14.15
N GLY A 67 8.28 14.12 -15.02
CA GLY A 67 8.17 12.69 -15.33
C GLY A 67 7.21 12.36 -16.48
N SER A 68 6.48 13.34 -17.05
CA SER A 68 5.58 13.12 -18.19
C SER A 68 6.27 12.55 -19.44
N PRO A 69 7.59 12.77 -19.71
CA PRO A 69 8.31 12.09 -20.77
C PRO A 69 8.34 10.55 -20.68
N ARG A 70 7.97 9.95 -19.52
CA ARG A 70 7.75 8.50 -19.37
C ARG A 70 6.87 7.90 -20.48
N LYS A 71 5.93 8.69 -21.00
CA LYS A 71 5.08 8.29 -22.13
C LYS A 71 5.87 7.82 -23.35
N HIS A 72 7.07 8.37 -23.59
CA HIS A 72 7.95 7.92 -24.68
C HIS A 72 8.34 6.44 -24.52
N VAL A 73 8.72 6.04 -23.32
CA VAL A 73 9.12 4.65 -23.03
C VAL A 73 7.94 3.69 -23.16
N LEU A 74 6.74 4.12 -22.75
CA LEU A 74 5.51 3.34 -22.96
C LEU A 74 5.17 3.19 -24.45
N ASN A 75 5.39 4.23 -25.24
CA ASN A 75 5.22 4.18 -26.70
C ASN A 75 6.22 3.18 -27.34
N LEU A 76 7.47 3.16 -26.87
CA LEU A 76 8.47 2.16 -27.29
C LEU A 76 7.99 0.73 -27.02
N ASN A 77 7.42 0.46 -25.85
CA ASN A 77 6.89 -0.87 -25.53
C ASN A 77 5.73 -1.28 -26.45
N SER A 78 4.89 -0.32 -26.84
CA SER A 78 3.82 -0.57 -27.80
C SER A 78 4.37 -0.87 -29.20
N LEU A 79 5.38 -0.14 -29.67
CA LEU A 79 6.03 -0.43 -30.96
C LEU A 79 6.72 -1.79 -30.94
N ALA A 80 7.44 -2.12 -29.86
CA ALA A 80 8.09 -3.42 -29.70
C ALA A 80 7.08 -4.58 -29.73
N GLY A 81 5.97 -4.47 -28.99
CA GLY A 81 4.92 -5.48 -28.99
C GLY A 81 4.24 -5.62 -30.36
N ALA A 82 4.02 -4.51 -31.08
CA ALA A 82 3.45 -4.55 -32.42
C ALA A 82 4.37 -5.27 -33.43
N TYR A 83 5.68 -5.06 -33.30
CA TYR A 83 6.67 -5.71 -34.17
C TYR A 83 6.85 -7.19 -33.89
N GLU A 84 6.89 -7.58 -32.61
CA GLU A 84 7.23 -8.94 -32.18
C GLU A 84 6.02 -9.89 -32.07
N ASN A 85 4.79 -9.36 -31.95
CA ASN A 85 3.61 -10.21 -31.79
C ASN A 85 3.08 -10.72 -33.13
N PRO A 86 3.09 -12.04 -33.40
CA PRO A 86 2.64 -12.60 -34.68
C PRO A 86 1.17 -12.31 -35.03
N GLU A 87 0.34 -12.01 -34.03
CA GLU A 87 -1.08 -11.69 -34.24
C GLU A 87 -1.30 -10.21 -34.56
N ASN A 88 -0.26 -9.37 -34.48
CA ASN A 88 -0.38 -7.95 -34.71
C ASN A 88 -0.31 -7.63 -36.23
N ALA A 89 -1.10 -6.66 -36.67
CA ALA A 89 -1.10 -6.19 -38.07
C ALA A 89 0.27 -5.65 -38.54
N PHE A 90 1.13 -5.28 -37.60
CA PHE A 90 2.47 -4.72 -37.84
C PHE A 90 3.59 -5.72 -37.54
N TYR A 91 3.28 -7.00 -37.35
CA TYR A 91 4.26 -8.03 -37.12
C TYR A 91 5.38 -8.03 -38.18
N ALA A 92 6.63 -7.98 -37.74
CA ALA A 92 7.84 -7.97 -38.55
C ALA A 92 7.87 -6.87 -39.66
N LYS A 93 7.13 -5.75 -39.50
CA LYS A 93 7.14 -4.64 -40.48
C LYS A 93 8.35 -3.73 -40.25
N ASP A 94 9.16 -3.54 -41.29
CA ASP A 94 10.35 -2.65 -41.29
C ASP A 94 10.05 -1.23 -40.83
N GLU A 95 8.88 -0.72 -41.12
CA GLU A 95 8.40 0.59 -40.68
C GLU A 95 8.42 0.70 -39.16
N VAL A 96 7.85 -0.28 -38.46
CA VAL A 96 7.77 -0.30 -36.99
C VAL A 96 9.14 -0.57 -36.38
N ARG A 97 9.93 -1.49 -36.94
CA ARG A 97 11.31 -1.74 -36.54
C ARG A 97 12.15 -0.46 -36.57
N SER A 98 12.12 0.22 -37.73
CA SER A 98 12.88 1.46 -37.96
C SER A 98 12.40 2.59 -37.02
N ALA A 99 11.08 2.69 -36.80
CA ALA A 99 10.50 3.63 -35.84
C ALA A 99 10.98 3.37 -34.41
N TYR A 100 10.95 2.10 -33.97
CA TYR A 100 11.44 1.70 -32.64
C TYR A 100 12.92 2.08 -32.43
N LEU A 101 13.80 1.69 -33.36
CA LEU A 101 15.23 1.93 -33.21
C LEU A 101 15.58 3.42 -33.22
N ARG A 102 14.95 4.23 -34.09
CA ARG A 102 15.11 5.70 -34.06
C ARG A 102 14.64 6.31 -32.75
N SER A 103 13.47 5.86 -32.27
CA SER A 103 12.86 6.38 -31.06
C SER A 103 13.68 5.98 -29.82
N LEU A 104 14.18 4.75 -29.77
CA LEU A 104 15.11 4.29 -28.73
C LEU A 104 16.40 5.12 -28.72
N ASN A 105 17.03 5.34 -29.90
CA ASN A 105 18.23 6.16 -29.98
C ASN A 105 17.99 7.59 -29.47
N PHE A 106 16.86 8.20 -29.88
CA PHE A 106 16.48 9.53 -29.39
C PHE A 106 16.35 9.54 -27.86
N TRP A 107 15.69 8.56 -27.26
CA TRP A 107 15.52 8.48 -25.81
C TRP A 107 16.87 8.38 -25.07
N ILE A 108 17.74 7.50 -25.54
CA ILE A 108 19.05 7.27 -24.92
C ILE A 108 19.93 8.52 -25.06
N ASP A 109 19.96 9.16 -26.23
CA ASP A 109 20.81 10.33 -26.49
C ASP A 109 20.34 11.59 -25.75
N THR A 110 19.02 11.76 -25.55
CA THR A 110 18.47 12.89 -24.79
C THR A 110 18.65 12.75 -23.29
N ASN A 111 18.85 11.54 -22.80
CA ASN A 111 19.09 11.23 -21.38
C ASN A 111 18.13 11.99 -20.44
N ASN A 112 16.81 11.86 -20.71
CA ASN A 112 15.78 12.63 -20.01
C ASN A 112 15.94 12.56 -18.47
N GLU A 113 15.96 13.73 -17.84
CA GLU A 113 15.99 13.88 -16.39
C GLU A 113 14.66 14.41 -15.88
N ALA A 114 14.25 13.96 -14.70
CA ALA A 114 13.12 14.51 -13.96
C ALA A 114 13.60 15.09 -12.63
N THR A 115 12.89 16.10 -12.12
CA THR A 115 13.17 16.71 -10.82
C THR A 115 13.06 15.67 -9.70
N ASN A 116 12.07 14.77 -9.80
CA ASN A 116 11.97 13.63 -8.90
C ASN A 116 12.90 12.51 -9.41
N TRP A 117 13.94 12.22 -8.65
CA TRP A 117 14.94 11.19 -8.91
C TRP A 117 14.32 9.82 -9.25
N TRP A 118 13.16 9.50 -8.65
CA TRP A 118 12.45 8.23 -8.80
C TRP A 118 12.24 7.85 -10.27
N TYR A 119 11.89 8.81 -11.14
CA TYR A 119 11.66 8.54 -12.57
C TYR A 119 12.90 8.00 -13.28
N ARG A 120 14.06 8.61 -13.03
CA ARG A 120 15.32 8.23 -13.66
C ARG A 120 15.83 6.86 -13.18
N TYR A 121 15.60 6.55 -11.89
CA TYR A 121 16.09 5.32 -11.28
C TYR A 121 15.15 4.14 -11.45
N ILE A 122 13.85 4.33 -11.56
CA ILE A 122 12.87 3.25 -11.49
C ILE A 122 12.01 3.15 -12.77
N PRO A 123 10.99 3.99 -13.02
CA PRO A 123 10.08 3.73 -14.13
C PRO A 123 10.75 3.79 -15.50
N TYR A 124 11.68 4.71 -15.73
CA TYR A 124 12.33 4.78 -17.04
C TYR A 124 13.09 3.50 -17.40
N PRO A 125 14.07 3.00 -16.60
CA PRO A 125 14.75 1.77 -16.93
C PRO A 125 13.86 0.53 -16.83
N LYS A 126 12.98 0.44 -15.82
CA LYS A 126 12.09 -0.72 -15.62
C LYS A 126 11.11 -0.90 -16.79
N GLU A 127 10.58 0.16 -17.34
CA GLU A 127 9.68 0.10 -18.49
C GLU A 127 10.43 -0.06 -19.81
N LEU A 128 11.57 0.64 -19.97
CA LEU A 128 12.39 0.52 -21.16
C LEU A 128 12.88 -0.92 -21.36
N SER A 129 13.23 -1.60 -20.28
CA SER A 129 13.71 -2.99 -20.30
C SER A 129 12.76 -3.94 -21.04
N ARG A 130 11.45 -3.69 -21.01
CA ARG A 130 10.43 -4.53 -21.66
C ARG A 130 10.57 -4.50 -23.18
N GLY A 131 10.60 -3.32 -23.77
CA GLY A 131 10.79 -3.15 -25.21
C GLY A 131 12.17 -3.60 -25.68
N VAL A 132 13.19 -3.40 -24.85
CA VAL A 132 14.57 -3.84 -25.15
C VAL A 132 14.70 -5.37 -25.18
N ILE A 133 14.04 -6.08 -24.26
CA ILE A 133 13.96 -7.56 -24.27
C ILE A 133 13.27 -8.05 -25.53
N LEU A 134 12.14 -7.45 -25.90
CA LEU A 134 11.40 -7.84 -27.12
C LEU A 134 12.25 -7.62 -28.38
N MET A 135 12.80 -6.45 -28.54
CA MET A 135 13.55 -6.04 -29.73
C MET A 135 15.04 -6.45 -29.74
N TYR A 136 15.45 -7.37 -28.87
CA TYR A 136 16.87 -7.74 -28.75
C TYR A 136 17.51 -8.18 -30.06
N ASN A 137 16.81 -8.99 -30.86
CA ASN A 137 17.35 -9.51 -32.13
C ASN A 137 17.64 -8.39 -33.14
N GLU A 138 16.83 -7.35 -33.16
CA GLU A 138 17.00 -6.18 -34.00
C GLU A 138 18.04 -5.21 -33.43
N LEU A 139 17.98 -4.98 -32.12
CA LEU A 139 18.87 -4.05 -31.44
C LEU A 139 20.34 -4.49 -31.50
N LYS A 140 20.64 -5.78 -31.38
CA LYS A 140 22.01 -6.31 -31.44
C LYS A 140 22.68 -6.14 -32.82
N GLN A 141 21.92 -5.84 -33.89
CA GLN A 141 22.48 -5.55 -35.22
C GLN A 141 23.13 -4.16 -35.25
N ASP A 142 22.69 -3.23 -34.41
CA ASP A 142 23.33 -1.92 -34.20
C ASP A 142 24.13 -1.95 -32.90
N LYS A 143 25.40 -2.35 -32.99
CA LYS A 143 26.26 -2.49 -31.79
C LYS A 143 26.36 -1.20 -31.01
N ALA A 144 26.41 -0.05 -31.67
CA ALA A 144 26.57 1.24 -31.00
C ALA A 144 25.33 1.58 -30.17
N LEU A 145 24.13 1.40 -30.71
CA LEU A 145 22.89 1.62 -30.02
C LEU A 145 22.68 0.57 -28.92
N PHE A 146 23.05 -0.68 -29.18
CA PHE A 146 23.00 -1.76 -28.18
C PHE A 146 23.84 -1.40 -26.96
N ASP A 147 25.13 -1.07 -27.15
CA ASP A 147 26.06 -0.75 -26.05
C ASP A 147 25.57 0.46 -25.22
N LYS A 148 25.07 1.51 -25.88
CA LYS A 148 24.45 2.67 -25.21
C LYS A 148 23.23 2.27 -24.37
N THR A 149 22.38 1.40 -24.91
CA THR A 149 21.16 0.93 -24.24
C THR A 149 21.48 0.10 -23.00
N ILE A 150 22.46 -0.82 -23.11
CA ILE A 150 22.93 -1.60 -21.98
C ILE A 150 23.46 -0.69 -20.87
N LYS A 151 24.31 0.28 -21.22
CA LYS A 151 24.82 1.27 -20.25
C LYS A 151 23.70 2.08 -19.58
N TYR A 152 22.68 2.47 -20.34
CA TYR A 152 21.53 3.20 -19.81
C TYR A 152 20.76 2.38 -18.78
N LEU A 153 20.49 1.10 -19.04
CA LEU A 153 19.74 0.21 -18.13
C LEU A 153 20.55 -0.12 -16.87
N GLN A 154 21.86 -0.33 -16.98
CA GLN A 154 22.73 -0.61 -15.82
C GLN A 154 22.88 0.60 -14.91
N TRP A 155 22.86 1.81 -15.47
CA TRP A 155 23.16 3.06 -14.77
C TRP A 155 22.36 3.21 -13.46
N SER A 156 21.10 2.80 -13.46
CA SER A 156 20.22 2.94 -12.29
C SER A 156 20.76 2.20 -11.07
N TYR A 157 21.14 0.94 -11.22
CA TYR A 157 21.71 0.16 -10.12
C TYR A 157 23.09 0.67 -9.73
N ASP A 158 23.97 0.91 -10.71
CA ASP A 158 25.37 1.29 -10.49
C ASP A 158 25.51 2.66 -9.80
N ASN A 159 24.53 3.55 -9.98
CA ASN A 159 24.51 4.88 -9.36
C ASN A 159 23.57 4.98 -8.14
N SER A 160 23.00 3.87 -7.69
CA SER A 160 22.17 3.84 -6.49
C SER A 160 23.03 3.71 -5.24
N ASN A 161 22.72 4.54 -4.25
CA ASN A 161 23.28 4.39 -2.90
C ASN A 161 22.49 3.35 -2.08
N ALA A 162 23.00 2.97 -0.92
CA ALA A 162 22.38 1.97 -0.05
C ALA A 162 20.93 2.33 0.32
N SER A 163 20.62 3.61 0.53
CA SER A 163 19.26 4.03 0.91
C SER A 163 18.24 3.91 -0.22
N ARG A 164 18.65 3.92 -1.49
CA ARG A 164 17.77 3.67 -2.64
C ARG A 164 17.54 2.19 -2.88
N LEU A 165 18.49 1.34 -2.46
CA LEU A 165 18.43 -0.11 -2.65
C LEU A 165 17.71 -0.82 -1.48
N THR A 166 16.67 -0.20 -0.90
CA THR A 166 15.85 -0.74 0.18
C THR A 166 14.39 -0.89 -0.24
N GLY A 167 13.66 -1.77 0.40
CA GLY A 167 12.23 -1.95 0.21
C GLY A 167 11.82 -2.10 -1.26
N ALA A 168 10.74 -1.42 -1.65
CA ALA A 168 10.21 -1.46 -3.02
C ALA A 168 11.17 -0.84 -4.04
N ASN A 169 11.84 0.26 -3.67
CA ASN A 169 12.75 0.92 -4.59
C ASN A 169 13.92 0.00 -4.97
N GLY A 170 14.48 -0.73 -4.01
CA GLY A 170 15.57 -1.69 -4.26
C GLY A 170 15.17 -2.80 -5.22
N ALA A 171 13.99 -3.39 -5.01
CA ALA A 171 13.46 -4.42 -5.90
C ALA A 171 13.20 -3.88 -7.32
N ASP A 172 12.62 -2.69 -7.42
CA ASP A 172 12.34 -2.05 -8.71
C ASP A 172 13.60 -1.69 -9.49
N ILE A 173 14.64 -1.19 -8.82
CA ILE A 173 15.93 -0.85 -9.44
C ILE A 173 16.62 -2.11 -9.99
N VAL A 174 16.61 -3.22 -9.25
CA VAL A 174 17.11 -4.50 -9.75
C VAL A 174 16.34 -4.92 -11.00
N MET A 175 15.00 -4.87 -10.97
CA MET A 175 14.17 -5.25 -12.11
C MET A 175 14.31 -4.32 -13.31
N GLY A 176 14.66 -3.05 -13.11
CA GLY A 176 14.97 -2.11 -14.18
C GLY A 176 16.31 -2.41 -14.88
N SER A 177 17.27 -2.97 -14.14
CA SER A 177 18.63 -3.21 -14.63
C SER A 177 18.87 -4.66 -15.13
N ILE A 178 18.00 -5.60 -14.75
CA ILE A 178 18.21 -7.04 -15.02
C ILE A 178 18.29 -7.36 -16.51
N ALA A 179 17.54 -6.65 -17.36
CA ALA A 179 17.53 -6.86 -18.81
C ALA A 179 18.93 -6.71 -19.42
N ALA A 180 19.67 -5.67 -19.03
CA ALA A 180 21.03 -5.46 -19.50
C ALA A 180 21.94 -6.67 -19.20
N THR A 181 21.82 -7.20 -18.00
CA THR A 181 22.60 -8.36 -17.54
C THR A 181 22.24 -9.64 -18.29
N ILE A 182 20.95 -9.87 -18.56
CA ILE A 182 20.48 -11.02 -19.32
C ILE A 182 20.96 -10.96 -20.78
N LEU A 183 20.88 -9.78 -21.42
CA LEU A 183 21.24 -9.61 -22.83
C LEU A 183 22.75 -9.64 -23.05
N THR A 184 23.56 -9.40 -22.02
CA THR A 184 25.03 -9.49 -22.08
C THR A 184 25.58 -10.76 -21.45
N GLU A 185 24.72 -11.63 -20.94
CA GLU A 185 25.08 -12.87 -20.22
C GLU A 185 26.13 -12.64 -19.10
N ASN A 186 26.00 -11.49 -18.39
CA ASN A 186 26.94 -11.10 -17.34
C ASN A 186 26.65 -11.83 -16.02
N ASP A 187 27.35 -12.94 -15.80
CA ASP A 187 27.20 -13.79 -14.61
C ASP A 187 27.46 -13.05 -13.29
N THR A 188 28.52 -12.28 -13.23
CA THR A 188 28.92 -11.55 -12.02
C THR A 188 27.84 -10.54 -11.60
N GLN A 189 27.32 -9.78 -12.54
CA GLN A 189 26.27 -8.81 -12.28
C GLN A 189 24.94 -9.49 -11.91
N MET A 190 24.62 -10.63 -12.54
CA MET A 190 23.41 -11.38 -12.21
C MET A 190 23.44 -11.98 -10.80
N LEU A 191 24.62 -12.45 -10.36
CA LEU A 191 24.82 -12.89 -8.97
C LEU A 191 24.69 -11.72 -7.98
N THR A 192 25.15 -10.53 -8.34
CA THR A 192 24.95 -9.31 -7.54
C THR A 192 23.44 -9.01 -7.36
N TYR A 193 22.65 -9.09 -8.42
CA TYR A 193 21.19 -8.89 -8.36
C TYR A 193 20.48 -9.98 -7.56
N LYS A 194 20.90 -11.26 -7.74
CA LYS A 194 20.42 -12.35 -6.89
C LYS A 194 20.65 -12.07 -5.41
N ASN A 195 21.85 -11.69 -5.03
CA ASN A 195 22.22 -11.40 -3.65
C ASN A 195 21.38 -10.23 -3.09
N LYS A 196 21.18 -9.17 -3.88
CA LYS A 196 20.33 -8.04 -3.46
C LYS A 196 18.87 -8.48 -3.28
N MET A 197 18.31 -9.26 -4.19
CA MET A 197 16.94 -9.78 -4.05
C MET A 197 16.81 -10.71 -2.84
N THR A 198 17.81 -11.53 -2.57
CA THR A 198 17.84 -12.39 -1.36
C THR A 198 17.88 -11.53 -0.08
N GLU A 199 18.70 -10.49 -0.05
CA GLU A 199 18.77 -9.52 1.06
C GLU A 199 17.40 -8.86 1.30
N LEU A 200 16.76 -8.37 0.24
CA LEU A 200 15.43 -7.71 0.33
C LEU A 200 14.33 -8.67 0.83
N LEU A 201 14.47 -9.96 0.60
CA LEU A 201 13.59 -11.02 1.07
C LEU A 201 13.96 -11.55 2.47
N THR A 202 14.50 -10.69 3.32
CA THR A 202 14.72 -10.95 4.75
C THR A 202 13.96 -9.94 5.60
N ILE A 203 13.85 -10.20 6.90
CA ILE A 203 13.33 -9.20 7.85
C ILE A 203 14.27 -7.99 7.87
N GLN A 204 13.72 -6.82 7.61
CA GLN A 204 14.49 -5.59 7.46
C GLN A 204 14.48 -4.73 8.72
N PRO A 205 15.60 -4.05 9.03
CA PRO A 205 15.66 -3.17 10.21
C PRO A 205 14.86 -1.87 10.03
N VAL A 206 14.74 -1.37 8.78
CA VAL A 206 14.11 -0.07 8.46
C VAL A 206 13.01 -0.26 7.41
N GLU A 207 13.33 -0.25 6.12
CA GLU A 207 12.37 -0.37 5.02
C GLU A 207 12.32 -1.81 4.48
N GLY A 208 11.12 -2.30 4.19
CA GLY A 208 10.87 -3.66 3.74
C GLY A 208 9.98 -4.45 4.70
N ILE A 209 10.06 -5.78 4.66
CA ILE A 209 9.27 -6.68 5.51
C ILE A 209 9.74 -6.57 6.97
N GLN A 210 8.82 -6.25 7.88
CA GLN A 210 9.11 -6.08 9.30
C GLN A 210 8.86 -7.37 10.10
N PRO A 211 9.40 -7.47 11.36
CA PRO A 211 9.26 -8.68 12.18
C PRO A 211 7.81 -9.07 12.53
N ASP A 212 6.88 -8.14 12.46
CA ASP A 212 5.44 -8.36 12.66
C ASP A 212 4.69 -8.65 11.36
N TYR A 213 5.42 -8.84 10.25
CA TYR A 213 4.90 -9.15 8.92
C TYR A 213 4.07 -8.04 8.28
N GLN A 214 4.32 -6.77 8.65
CA GLN A 214 3.87 -5.65 7.83
C GLN A 214 5.03 -5.09 7.00
N PHE A 215 4.72 -4.19 6.08
CA PHE A 215 5.69 -3.58 5.18
C PHE A 215 5.91 -2.11 5.51
N ALA A 216 7.18 -1.73 5.66
CA ALA A 216 7.62 -0.38 5.94
C ALA A 216 8.26 0.28 4.72
N GLN A 217 7.95 1.54 4.48
CA GLN A 217 8.61 2.38 3.48
C GLN A 217 8.61 3.85 3.93
N HIS A 218 9.56 4.66 3.43
CA HIS A 218 9.73 6.07 3.81
C HIS A 218 9.85 6.27 5.32
N CYS A 219 10.60 5.41 5.96
CA CYS A 219 10.60 5.36 7.42
C CYS A 219 11.47 6.43 8.09
N GLY A 220 12.48 6.97 7.41
CA GLY A 220 13.48 7.79 8.10
C GLY A 220 14.01 7.05 9.34
N ASN A 221 13.79 7.63 10.54
CA ASN A 221 14.14 7.02 11.82
C ASN A 221 12.95 6.28 12.49
N GLY A 222 11.73 6.44 11.98
CA GLY A 222 10.51 5.83 12.50
C GLY A 222 10.10 4.57 11.75
N ARG A 223 8.82 4.24 11.89
CA ARG A 223 8.19 3.16 11.13
C ARG A 223 6.93 3.71 10.50
N GLN A 224 6.78 3.49 9.19
CA GLN A 224 5.60 3.89 8.45
C GLN A 224 4.96 2.68 7.77
N LEU A 225 3.69 2.49 8.05
CA LEU A 225 2.86 1.41 7.51
C LEU A 225 2.52 1.70 6.04
N TYR A 226 2.95 0.81 5.10
CA TYR A 226 2.89 1.15 3.68
C TYR A 226 2.67 -0.04 2.73
N PHE A 227 1.92 -1.08 3.17
CA PHE A 227 1.79 -2.28 2.33
C PHE A 227 1.03 -2.02 1.03
N THR A 228 -0.13 -1.37 1.10
CA THR A 228 -1.06 -1.29 -0.04
C THR A 228 -0.56 -0.42 -1.21
N ASN A 229 0.51 0.29 -1.03
CA ASN A 229 1.20 1.03 -2.09
C ASN A 229 2.60 0.45 -2.33
N TYR A 230 3.60 0.83 -1.55
CA TYR A 230 4.98 0.37 -1.75
C TYR A 230 5.16 -1.13 -1.52
N GLY A 231 4.49 -1.71 -0.52
CA GLY A 231 4.57 -3.15 -0.27
C GLY A 231 4.02 -3.97 -1.44
N LYS A 232 2.94 -3.50 -2.06
CA LYS A 232 2.38 -4.11 -3.28
C LYS A 232 3.38 -4.06 -4.44
N GLU A 233 4.03 -2.93 -4.69
CA GLU A 233 5.04 -2.81 -5.74
C GLU A 233 6.29 -3.66 -5.44
N PHE A 234 6.72 -3.70 -4.18
CA PHE A 234 7.78 -4.61 -3.73
C PHE A 234 7.45 -6.06 -4.09
N VAL A 235 6.28 -6.55 -3.66
CA VAL A 235 5.84 -7.91 -3.96
C VAL A 235 5.77 -8.16 -5.46
N ASN A 236 5.27 -7.20 -6.25
CA ASN A 236 5.18 -7.34 -7.70
C ASN A 236 6.57 -7.53 -8.35
N SER A 237 7.55 -6.72 -7.99
CA SER A 237 8.91 -6.81 -8.54
C SER A 237 9.63 -8.09 -8.09
N VAL A 238 9.46 -8.48 -6.82
CA VAL A 238 9.98 -9.74 -6.30
C VAL A 238 9.35 -10.94 -7.01
N MET A 239 8.04 -10.93 -7.24
CA MET A 239 7.34 -12.01 -7.96
C MET A 239 7.86 -12.18 -9.39
N TYR A 240 8.08 -11.08 -10.12
CA TYR A 240 8.71 -11.16 -11.44
C TYR A 240 10.09 -11.77 -11.39
N TYR A 241 10.92 -11.38 -10.42
CA TYR A 241 12.25 -11.97 -10.25
C TYR A 241 12.16 -13.47 -9.96
N LEU A 242 11.30 -13.89 -9.03
CA LEU A 242 11.10 -15.29 -8.67
C LEU A 242 10.62 -16.12 -9.86
N GLU A 243 9.69 -15.62 -10.66
CA GLU A 243 9.14 -16.31 -11.83
C GLU A 243 10.18 -16.43 -12.96
N PHE A 244 10.93 -15.35 -13.23
CA PHE A 244 11.95 -15.34 -14.28
C PHE A 244 13.12 -16.24 -13.94
N CYS A 245 13.60 -16.21 -12.69
CA CYS A 245 14.78 -16.95 -12.25
C CYS A 245 14.49 -18.37 -11.73
N ASN A 246 13.23 -18.81 -11.68
CA ASN A 246 12.84 -20.12 -11.17
C ASN A 246 13.59 -21.27 -11.87
N GLY A 247 14.21 -22.18 -11.10
CA GLY A 247 14.95 -23.33 -11.62
C GLY A 247 16.21 -22.95 -12.42
N THR A 248 16.80 -21.82 -12.14
CA THR A 248 18.14 -21.40 -12.60
C THR A 248 19.06 -21.20 -11.40
N LYS A 249 20.37 -21.08 -11.62
CA LYS A 249 21.33 -20.79 -10.54
C LYS A 249 21.13 -19.41 -9.89
N TYR A 250 20.34 -18.56 -10.52
CA TYR A 250 20.01 -17.21 -10.04
C TYR A 250 18.72 -17.16 -9.22
N GLN A 251 18.10 -18.30 -9.00
CA GLN A 251 16.94 -18.41 -8.10
C GLN A 251 17.33 -17.90 -6.70
N THR A 252 16.52 -17.03 -6.12
CA THR A 252 16.71 -16.52 -4.76
C THR A 252 15.94 -17.37 -3.75
N GLU A 253 16.38 -17.28 -2.51
CA GLU A 253 15.69 -17.81 -1.32
C GLU A 253 14.70 -16.76 -0.79
N GLY A 254 13.92 -17.11 0.25
CA GLY A 254 13.03 -16.17 0.94
C GLY A 254 11.57 -16.24 0.51
N VAL A 255 11.17 -17.20 -0.33
CA VAL A 255 9.76 -17.42 -0.69
C VAL A 255 8.91 -17.70 0.54
N GLU A 256 9.47 -18.37 1.56
CA GLU A 256 8.81 -18.65 2.83
C GLU A 256 8.44 -17.35 3.57
N LEU A 257 9.36 -16.36 3.61
CA LEU A 257 9.06 -15.07 4.21
C LEU A 257 7.96 -14.31 3.45
N LEU A 258 7.93 -14.43 2.12
CA LEU A 258 6.86 -13.85 1.33
C LEU A 258 5.50 -14.52 1.62
N GLN A 259 5.47 -15.86 1.80
CA GLN A 259 4.28 -16.56 2.28
C GLN A 259 3.84 -16.04 3.66
N ASP A 260 4.79 -15.89 4.58
CA ASP A 260 4.51 -15.39 5.93
C ASP A 260 4.00 -13.94 5.92
N LEU A 261 4.53 -13.09 5.04
CA LEU A 261 4.00 -11.75 4.81
C LEU A 261 2.52 -11.78 4.43
N PHE A 262 2.13 -12.66 3.52
CA PHE A 262 0.73 -12.79 3.09
C PHE A 262 -0.17 -13.40 4.18
N ILE A 263 0.30 -14.43 4.86
CA ILE A 263 -0.47 -15.14 5.90
C ILE A 263 -0.60 -14.31 7.17
N ASN A 264 0.50 -13.71 7.62
CA ASN A 264 0.57 -13.03 8.90
C ASN A 264 0.38 -11.51 8.83
N GLY A 265 0.48 -10.93 7.65
CA GLY A 265 0.36 -9.48 7.42
C GLY A 265 -0.80 -9.13 6.50
N VAL A 266 -0.66 -9.47 5.22
CA VAL A 266 -1.51 -8.92 4.15
C VAL A 266 -2.98 -9.30 4.28
N GLN A 267 -3.31 -10.57 4.54
CA GLN A 267 -4.71 -10.97 4.66
C GLN A 267 -5.46 -10.27 5.80
N TRP A 268 -4.73 -9.78 6.80
CA TRP A 268 -5.33 -9.12 7.96
C TRP A 268 -5.92 -7.76 7.63
N ILE A 269 -5.39 -7.06 6.63
CA ILE A 269 -5.82 -5.71 6.26
C ILE A 269 -6.97 -5.68 5.24
N PHE A 270 -7.52 -6.84 4.86
CA PHE A 270 -8.62 -6.95 3.90
C PHE A 270 -9.90 -7.43 4.56
N TYR A 271 -11.03 -6.83 4.21
CA TYR A 271 -12.36 -7.25 4.59
C TYR A 271 -13.32 -7.05 3.42
N ASN A 272 -14.02 -8.11 3.00
CA ASN A 272 -15.04 -8.09 1.94
C ASN A 272 -14.59 -7.32 0.67
N LYS A 273 -13.39 -7.63 0.16
CA LYS A 273 -12.72 -6.98 -1.00
C LYS A 273 -12.29 -5.52 -0.79
N HIS A 274 -12.45 -4.98 0.40
CA HIS A 274 -11.95 -3.66 0.76
C HIS A 274 -10.77 -3.80 1.71
N TYR A 275 -9.90 -2.84 1.73
CA TYR A 275 -8.82 -2.84 2.68
C TYR A 275 -8.74 -1.57 3.50
N ASP A 276 -8.06 -1.70 4.61
CA ASP A 276 -7.92 -0.66 5.60
C ASP A 276 -7.08 0.52 5.08
N PRO A 277 -7.66 1.73 4.98
CA PRO A 277 -6.93 2.93 4.57
C PRO A 277 -5.73 3.23 5.47
N ASN A 278 -5.75 2.81 6.74
CA ASN A 278 -4.63 2.97 7.66
C ASN A 278 -3.32 2.36 7.16
N ASN A 279 -3.37 1.40 6.22
CA ASN A 279 -2.20 0.69 5.69
C ASN A 279 -1.60 1.30 4.42
N ALA A 280 -2.02 2.49 4.03
CA ALA A 280 -1.71 3.08 2.73
C ALA A 280 -0.64 4.20 2.77
N GLY A 281 0.01 4.48 3.90
CA GLY A 281 0.98 5.56 4.03
C GLY A 281 0.37 6.92 3.71
N ARG A 282 0.95 7.70 2.77
CA ARG A 282 0.37 8.99 2.37
C ARG A 282 -0.95 8.89 1.63
N TYR A 283 -1.31 7.70 1.14
CA TYR A 283 -2.57 7.46 0.43
C TYR A 283 -3.73 7.06 1.34
N ASN A 284 -3.59 7.15 2.66
CA ASN A 284 -4.63 6.76 3.61
C ASN A 284 -5.87 7.68 3.63
N SER A 285 -5.83 8.77 2.88
CA SER A 285 -6.97 9.62 2.55
C SER A 285 -7.46 9.45 1.11
N SER A 286 -7.19 8.31 0.48
CA SER A 286 -7.58 8.01 -0.88
C SER A 286 -8.16 6.61 -0.99
N GLU A 287 -9.13 6.42 -1.88
CA GLU A 287 -9.67 5.11 -2.19
C GLU A 287 -8.60 4.19 -2.80
N GLN A 288 -8.65 2.93 -2.45
CA GLN A 288 -7.69 1.94 -2.90
C GLN A 288 -8.40 0.68 -3.43
N TYR A 289 -7.68 -0.14 -4.21
CA TYR A 289 -8.27 -1.28 -4.89
C TYR A 289 -7.61 -2.59 -4.47
N TYR A 290 -8.43 -3.61 -4.18
CA TYR A 290 -7.95 -4.94 -3.76
C TYR A 290 -7.41 -5.78 -4.92
N ALA A 291 -7.91 -5.60 -6.14
CA ALA A 291 -7.62 -6.45 -7.28
C ALA A 291 -6.11 -6.64 -7.58
N PRO A 292 -5.25 -5.61 -7.54
CA PRO A 292 -3.82 -5.82 -7.74
C PRO A 292 -3.19 -6.73 -6.69
N VAL A 293 -3.58 -6.61 -5.41
CA VAL A 293 -3.05 -7.47 -4.33
C VAL A 293 -3.57 -8.89 -4.45
N LYS A 294 -4.84 -9.07 -4.84
CA LYS A 294 -5.42 -10.38 -5.14
C LYS A 294 -4.64 -11.09 -6.26
N ALA A 295 -4.32 -10.37 -7.34
CA ALA A 295 -3.52 -10.92 -8.43
C ALA A 295 -2.12 -11.38 -7.98
N LEU A 296 -1.47 -10.65 -7.07
CA LEU A 296 -0.18 -11.04 -6.49
C LEU A 296 -0.30 -12.30 -5.63
N ALA A 297 -1.35 -12.42 -4.82
CA ALA A 297 -1.62 -13.62 -4.04
C ALA A 297 -1.86 -14.86 -4.95
N ASP A 298 -2.58 -14.68 -6.06
CA ASP A 298 -2.84 -15.73 -7.05
C ASP A 298 -1.55 -16.15 -7.77
N ARG A 299 -0.62 -15.23 -8.04
CA ARG A 299 0.71 -15.55 -8.59
C ARG A 299 1.55 -16.32 -7.58
N LEU A 300 1.58 -15.88 -6.31
CA LEU A 300 2.30 -16.58 -5.24
C LEU A 300 1.83 -18.02 -5.09
N GLN A 301 0.52 -18.28 -5.18
CA GLN A 301 -0.04 -19.64 -5.13
C GLN A 301 0.50 -20.56 -6.24
N LYS A 302 0.88 -20.01 -7.39
CA LYS A 302 1.42 -20.78 -8.54
C LYS A 302 2.89 -21.14 -8.37
N LEU A 303 3.62 -20.49 -7.48
CA LEU A 303 5.00 -20.85 -7.15
C LEU A 303 5.03 -22.15 -6.34
N LYS A 304 6.22 -22.76 -6.25
CA LYS A 304 6.44 -23.88 -5.32
C LYS A 304 6.46 -23.34 -3.89
N VAL A 305 5.29 -23.35 -3.24
CA VAL A 305 5.08 -22.87 -1.88
C VAL A 305 4.98 -24.03 -0.89
N THR A 306 5.48 -23.85 0.33
CA THR A 306 5.42 -24.84 1.41
C THR A 306 4.09 -24.78 2.17
N LYS A 307 3.48 -23.58 2.28
CA LYS A 307 2.22 -23.28 3.00
C LYS A 307 1.06 -23.15 2.02
N LYS A 308 0.85 -24.17 1.18
CA LYS A 308 -0.08 -24.11 0.04
C LYS A 308 -1.52 -23.84 0.46
N GLU A 309 -2.01 -24.54 1.48
CA GLU A 309 -3.40 -24.42 1.94
C GLU A 309 -3.67 -23.03 2.56
N GLU A 310 -2.71 -22.52 3.35
CA GLU A 310 -2.80 -21.20 3.94
C GLU A 310 -2.81 -20.11 2.86
N ILE A 311 -1.96 -20.22 1.83
CA ILE A 311 -1.95 -19.26 0.70
C ILE A 311 -3.24 -19.34 -0.10
N GLN A 312 -3.82 -20.51 -0.30
CA GLN A 312 -5.14 -20.65 -0.92
C GLN A 312 -6.24 -19.95 -0.09
N ALA A 313 -6.19 -20.10 1.24
CA ALA A 313 -7.10 -19.37 2.12
C ALA A 313 -6.90 -17.84 2.04
N VAL A 314 -5.64 -17.37 1.99
CA VAL A 314 -5.32 -15.95 1.76
C VAL A 314 -5.95 -15.45 0.46
N CYS A 315 -5.81 -16.19 -0.64
CA CYS A 315 -6.40 -15.83 -1.94
C CYS A 315 -7.93 -15.67 -1.87
N ARG A 316 -8.61 -16.59 -1.19
CA ARG A 316 -10.08 -16.51 -0.98
C ARG A 316 -10.44 -15.30 -0.12
N ARG A 317 -9.73 -15.06 0.98
CA ARG A 317 -10.00 -13.98 1.94
C ARG A 317 -9.79 -12.58 1.33
N ILE A 318 -8.72 -12.38 0.58
CA ILE A 318 -8.54 -11.14 -0.18
C ILE A 318 -9.64 -11.01 -1.24
N GLY A 319 -10.10 -12.12 -1.82
CA GLY A 319 -11.24 -12.17 -2.75
C GLY A 319 -12.62 -11.97 -2.14
N GLY A 320 -12.71 -11.73 -0.81
CA GLY A 320 -13.95 -11.37 -0.12
C GLY A 320 -14.53 -12.42 0.83
N GLU A 321 -13.84 -13.56 1.05
CA GLU A 321 -14.25 -14.52 2.07
C GLU A 321 -13.91 -14.01 3.47
N ASN A 322 -14.88 -13.91 4.37
CA ASN A 322 -14.69 -13.40 5.73
C ASN A 322 -14.48 -14.51 6.77
N SER A 323 -13.63 -15.51 6.43
CA SER A 323 -13.32 -16.64 7.32
C SER A 323 -12.18 -16.37 8.32
N LEU A 324 -11.47 -15.23 8.22
CA LEU A 324 -10.44 -14.87 9.18
C LEU A 324 -11.05 -14.17 10.40
N SER A 325 -10.81 -14.74 11.57
CA SER A 325 -11.20 -14.17 12.86
C SER A 325 -10.01 -14.12 13.80
N GLY A 326 -10.00 -13.15 14.70
CA GLY A 326 -8.97 -12.97 15.71
C GLY A 326 -8.58 -11.51 15.94
N ASN A 327 -7.58 -11.32 16.78
CA ASN A 327 -6.99 -10.02 17.07
C ASN A 327 -5.49 -10.07 16.80
N ARG A 328 -4.92 -8.98 16.29
CA ARG A 328 -3.49 -8.88 16.02
C ARG A 328 -2.94 -7.49 16.27
N MET A 329 -1.86 -7.41 17.05
CA MET A 329 -1.08 -6.19 17.24
C MET A 329 0.13 -6.20 16.31
N PHE A 330 0.19 -5.26 15.37
CA PHE A 330 1.37 -4.95 14.56
C PHE A 330 2.21 -3.92 15.32
N TRP A 331 3.03 -4.43 16.20
CA TRP A 331 3.72 -3.66 17.24
C TRP A 331 4.82 -2.73 16.72
N ARG A 332 5.32 -3.01 15.50
CA ARG A 332 6.30 -2.11 14.84
C ARG A 332 5.67 -0.81 14.38
N PHE A 333 4.35 -0.77 14.24
CA PHE A 333 3.61 0.33 13.62
C PHE A 333 2.55 0.97 14.55
N ASP A 334 2.50 0.57 15.81
CA ASP A 334 1.45 1.00 16.73
C ASP A 334 0.03 0.79 16.14
N TYR A 335 -0.21 -0.39 15.54
CA TYR A 335 -1.40 -0.69 14.74
C TYR A 335 -2.03 -2.01 15.17
N MET A 336 -3.30 -1.97 15.54
CA MET A 336 -4.07 -3.15 15.96
C MET A 336 -5.23 -3.41 15.01
N ILE A 337 -5.49 -4.67 14.73
CA ILE A 337 -6.65 -5.16 13.97
C ILE A 337 -7.41 -6.17 14.81
N ASN A 338 -8.73 -6.02 14.86
CA ASN A 338 -9.65 -7.03 15.35
C ASN A 338 -10.60 -7.44 14.22
N ARG A 339 -10.71 -8.75 13.99
CA ARG A 339 -11.56 -9.32 12.93
C ARG A 339 -12.52 -10.36 13.48
N ARG A 340 -13.73 -10.31 12.96
CA ARG A 340 -14.76 -11.35 13.12
C ARG A 340 -15.40 -11.63 11.76
N ALA A 341 -16.18 -12.67 11.66
CA ALA A 341 -16.85 -13.02 10.40
C ALA A 341 -17.77 -11.89 9.90
N ASN A 342 -18.37 -11.12 10.81
CA ASN A 342 -19.37 -10.09 10.55
C ASN A 342 -18.84 -8.65 10.64
N TYR A 343 -17.58 -8.44 11.05
CA TYR A 343 -16.97 -7.11 11.05
C TYR A 343 -15.43 -7.14 11.08
N TYR A 344 -14.87 -6.00 10.76
CA TYR A 344 -13.46 -5.67 10.86
C TYR A 344 -13.32 -4.32 11.57
N VAL A 345 -12.39 -4.19 12.45
CA VAL A 345 -12.00 -2.90 13.00
C VAL A 345 -10.50 -2.81 13.18
N SER A 346 -9.94 -1.65 12.85
CA SER A 346 -8.53 -1.35 13.09
C SER A 346 -8.36 -0.13 13.98
N THR A 347 -7.22 -0.02 14.64
CA THR A 347 -6.81 1.21 15.32
C THR A 347 -5.36 1.53 14.96
N ARG A 348 -5.16 2.64 14.26
CA ARG A 348 -3.84 3.19 13.97
C ARG A 348 -3.52 4.29 14.97
N MET A 349 -2.50 4.05 15.75
CA MET A 349 -1.91 4.99 16.68
C MET A 349 -0.58 5.52 16.12
N SER A 350 0.02 6.49 16.77
CA SER A 350 1.40 6.90 16.51
C SER A 350 2.10 7.28 17.80
N SER A 351 3.40 7.10 17.80
CA SER A 351 4.28 7.40 18.93
C SER A 351 5.51 8.17 18.47
N THR A 352 6.40 8.47 19.39
CA THR A 352 7.74 8.99 19.06
C THR A 352 8.59 7.99 18.24
N ARG A 353 8.12 6.75 18.02
CA ARG A 353 8.81 5.68 17.26
C ARG A 353 8.23 5.45 15.88
N THR A 354 7.05 5.98 15.58
CA THR A 354 6.31 5.68 14.33
C THR A 354 5.98 6.95 13.56
N VAL A 355 5.82 6.81 12.25
CA VAL A 355 5.35 7.88 11.38
C VAL A 355 3.83 7.94 11.45
N GLY A 356 3.28 9.03 11.99
CA GLY A 356 1.83 9.21 12.13
C GLY A 356 1.15 9.68 10.85
N ALA A 357 1.85 10.48 10.05
CA ALA A 357 1.33 11.04 8.81
C ALA A 357 2.45 11.31 7.80
N GLU A 358 2.10 11.33 6.52
CA GLU A 358 2.98 11.72 5.41
C GLU A 358 2.17 12.41 4.33
N ALA A 359 2.78 13.40 3.66
CA ALA A 359 2.32 13.95 2.41
C ALA A 359 3.49 14.14 1.44
N GLY A 360 3.22 14.09 0.15
CA GLY A 360 4.22 14.33 -0.89
C GLY A 360 3.69 14.03 -2.29
N ASN A 361 4.20 14.73 -3.28
CA ASN A 361 3.76 14.63 -4.69
C ASN A 361 2.26 14.88 -4.91
N GLY A 362 1.63 15.74 -4.10
CA GLY A 362 0.19 16.03 -4.17
C GLY A 362 -0.71 15.03 -3.42
N ASP A 363 -0.14 14.00 -2.80
CA ASP A 363 -0.89 13.01 -2.02
C ASP A 363 -0.72 13.27 -0.52
N GLY A 364 -1.73 12.94 0.27
CA GLY A 364 -1.63 12.91 1.74
C GLY A 364 -1.77 14.27 2.44
N GLU A 365 -2.14 15.33 1.75
CA GLU A 365 -2.27 16.67 2.33
C GLU A 365 -3.30 16.74 3.47
N TYR A 366 -4.25 15.82 3.50
CA TYR A 366 -5.30 15.72 4.52
C TYR A 366 -4.97 14.76 5.67
N ASN A 367 -3.77 14.17 5.68
CA ASN A 367 -3.41 13.07 6.60
C ASN A 367 -3.00 13.53 8.01
N TYR A 368 -2.99 14.83 8.30
CA TYR A 368 -2.41 15.37 9.52
C TYR A 368 -2.76 14.61 10.81
N TYR A 369 -4.01 14.17 10.95
CA TYR A 369 -4.50 13.45 12.13
C TYR A 369 -4.59 11.92 11.96
N SER A 370 -4.16 11.35 10.85
CA SER A 370 -4.38 9.93 10.54
C SER A 370 -3.74 8.94 11.53
N GLY A 371 -2.71 9.34 12.28
CA GLY A 371 -2.08 8.53 13.32
C GLY A 371 -2.58 8.78 14.75
N ASN A 372 -3.70 9.48 14.95
CA ASN A 372 -4.17 9.90 16.27
C ASN A 372 -5.18 8.92 16.90
N GLY A 373 -5.05 7.64 16.63
CA GLY A 373 -6.01 6.60 17.05
C GLY A 373 -7.15 6.44 16.04
N THR A 374 -6.84 6.52 14.73
CA THR A 374 -7.82 6.34 13.67
C THR A 374 -8.35 4.91 13.66
N ASN A 375 -9.68 4.78 13.72
CA ASN A 375 -10.38 3.54 14.03
C ASN A 375 -11.39 3.22 12.91
N TYR A 376 -10.93 2.59 11.81
CA TYR A 376 -11.83 2.19 10.72
C TYR A 376 -12.60 0.93 11.04
N LEU A 377 -13.93 1.01 10.89
CA LEU A 377 -14.87 -0.08 11.13
C LEU A 377 -15.57 -0.47 9.83
N PHE A 378 -15.41 -1.72 9.40
CA PHE A 378 -16.14 -2.30 8.27
C PHE A 378 -17.13 -3.37 8.75
N VAL A 379 -18.36 -3.27 8.30
CA VAL A 379 -19.40 -4.29 8.40
C VAL A 379 -19.76 -4.80 7.00
N THR A 380 -19.87 -3.90 6.04
CA THR A 380 -20.15 -4.20 4.63
C THR A 380 -18.89 -4.19 3.76
N GLY A 381 -17.89 -3.40 4.14
CA GLY A 381 -16.70 -3.08 3.37
C GLY A 381 -16.78 -1.74 2.63
N LYS A 382 -17.99 -1.17 2.45
CA LYS A 382 -18.23 0.04 1.63
C LYS A 382 -18.30 1.33 2.43
N GLU A 383 -18.04 1.28 3.72
CA GLU A 383 -18.20 2.41 4.65
C GLU A 383 -17.34 3.61 4.25
N TYR A 384 -16.15 3.35 3.67
CA TYR A 384 -15.13 4.36 3.37
C TYR A 384 -14.69 4.33 1.90
N ASP A 385 -15.60 4.02 0.97
CA ASP A 385 -15.30 4.04 -0.46
C ASP A 385 -15.78 5.33 -1.15
N GLY A 386 -15.31 5.57 -2.37
CA GLY A 386 -15.78 6.56 -3.32
C GLY A 386 -16.01 7.95 -2.74
N THR A 387 -17.22 8.25 -2.30
CA THR A 387 -17.63 9.59 -1.84
C THR A 387 -16.96 10.00 -0.55
N TYR A 388 -16.69 9.06 0.36
CA TYR A 388 -16.02 9.35 1.62
C TYR A 388 -14.71 10.14 1.41
N PHE A 389 -13.79 9.62 0.60
CA PHE A 389 -12.48 10.24 0.37
C PHE A 389 -12.54 11.57 -0.38
N LYS A 390 -13.67 11.91 -0.99
CA LYS A 390 -13.86 13.20 -1.68
C LYS A 390 -14.40 14.30 -0.76
N LYS A 391 -15.03 13.92 0.35
CA LYS A 391 -15.81 14.86 1.19
C LYS A 391 -15.51 14.79 2.69
N PHE A 392 -14.72 13.81 3.15
CA PHE A 392 -14.49 13.63 4.59
C PHE A 392 -13.88 14.87 5.25
N ASN A 393 -14.28 15.09 6.51
CA ASN A 393 -13.65 16.11 7.34
C ASN A 393 -12.39 15.51 7.99
N ASN A 394 -11.23 16.03 7.64
CA ASN A 394 -9.94 15.52 8.15
C ASN A 394 -9.65 15.86 9.63
N ARG A 395 -10.53 16.56 10.31
CA ARG A 395 -10.55 16.71 11.78
C ARG A 395 -11.45 15.68 12.46
N GLN A 396 -12.13 14.84 11.68
CA GLN A 396 -13.09 13.85 12.15
C GLN A 396 -12.82 12.45 11.59
N PHE A 397 -11.55 12.06 11.42
CA PHE A 397 -11.27 10.63 11.19
C PHE A 397 -11.92 9.79 12.30
N PRO A 398 -12.50 8.62 11.97
CA PRO A 398 -13.09 7.75 13.00
C PRO A 398 -12.10 7.48 14.13
N GLY A 399 -12.53 7.60 15.37
CA GLY A 399 -11.74 7.31 16.57
C GLY A 399 -10.87 8.45 17.07
N ILE A 400 -10.58 9.51 16.31
CA ILE A 400 -9.66 10.57 16.76
C ILE A 400 -10.31 11.56 17.73
N THR A 401 -9.46 12.25 18.49
CA THR A 401 -9.83 13.42 19.29
C THR A 401 -9.08 14.63 18.74
N ALA A 402 -9.81 15.67 18.31
CA ALA A 402 -9.25 16.85 17.67
C ALA A 402 -10.07 18.12 17.90
N GLU A 403 -9.42 19.25 17.93
CA GLU A 403 -10.04 20.57 17.90
C GLU A 403 -10.67 20.83 16.54
N GLN A 404 -11.89 21.36 16.51
CA GLN A 404 -12.68 21.60 15.29
C GLN A 404 -12.54 23.05 14.80
N ASP A 405 -11.33 23.62 14.84
CA ASP A 405 -11.05 24.94 14.31
C ASP A 405 -11.08 24.97 12.76
N ASN A 406 -11.10 26.16 12.17
CA ASN A 406 -11.07 26.37 10.73
C ASN A 406 -9.66 26.70 10.21
N ASP A 407 -8.62 26.63 11.05
CA ASP A 407 -7.26 26.90 10.62
C ASP A 407 -6.81 25.85 9.59
N LYS A 408 -6.02 26.26 8.61
CA LYS A 408 -5.41 25.31 7.68
C LYS A 408 -4.47 24.37 8.47
N LEU A 409 -4.74 23.07 8.40
CA LEU A 409 -3.84 22.08 9.02
C LEU A 409 -2.49 22.08 8.31
N PRO A 410 -1.40 21.87 9.05
CA PRO A 410 -0.09 21.68 8.44
C PRO A 410 -0.12 20.49 7.48
N ILE A 411 0.56 20.61 6.34
CA ILE A 411 0.79 19.48 5.43
C ILE A 411 1.94 18.66 6.03
N PRO A 412 1.76 17.35 6.28
CA PRO A 412 2.82 16.51 6.81
C PRO A 412 4.02 16.44 5.85
N ASN A 413 5.23 16.39 6.38
CA ASN A 413 6.43 16.16 5.59
C ASN A 413 6.60 14.67 5.23
N TRP A 414 7.54 14.38 4.34
CA TRP A 414 7.96 13.02 4.02
C TRP A 414 8.39 12.26 5.28
N GLY A 415 7.74 11.13 5.55
CA GLY A 415 8.07 10.30 6.70
C GLY A 415 8.07 11.07 8.02
N GLU A 416 7.08 11.93 8.25
CA GLU A 416 7.02 12.80 9.44
C GLU A 416 6.97 11.98 10.73
N PHE A 417 8.15 11.83 11.32
CA PHE A 417 8.40 11.05 12.51
C PHE A 417 8.01 11.82 13.78
N GLY A 418 7.43 11.10 14.75
CA GLY A 418 7.16 11.67 16.06
C GLY A 418 6.11 12.77 16.08
N ASN A 419 5.15 12.77 15.15
CA ASN A 419 4.08 13.77 15.13
C ASN A 419 3.05 13.63 16.27
N ASN A 420 3.09 12.53 17.03
CA ASN A 420 2.55 12.43 18.38
C ASN A 420 3.71 12.55 19.39
N GLY A 421 3.66 13.52 20.29
CA GLY A 421 4.75 13.84 21.22
C GLY A 421 4.98 12.83 22.35
N ASN A 422 4.30 11.66 22.34
CA ASN A 422 4.37 10.70 23.42
C ASN A 422 4.87 9.32 22.99
N ALA A 423 5.62 8.67 23.87
CA ALA A 423 6.15 7.32 23.69
C ALA A 423 5.22 6.23 24.23
N PHE A 424 4.27 6.55 25.09
CA PHE A 424 3.33 5.58 25.64
C PHE A 424 2.24 5.27 24.64
N VAL A 425 2.53 4.32 23.77
CA VAL A 425 1.64 3.80 22.72
C VAL A 425 1.95 2.32 22.53
N GLY A 426 0.91 1.51 22.38
CA GLY A 426 1.06 0.08 22.09
C GLY A 426 -0.17 -0.72 22.43
N GLY A 427 -0.03 -2.04 22.41
CA GLY A 427 -1.13 -2.95 22.73
C GLY A 427 -0.66 -4.37 23.01
N VAL A 428 -1.59 -5.17 23.48
CA VAL A 428 -1.44 -6.60 23.74
C VAL A 428 -2.54 -7.38 23.02
N SER A 429 -2.24 -8.59 22.59
CA SER A 429 -3.16 -9.48 21.93
C SER A 429 -2.85 -10.92 22.32
N ASP A 430 -3.89 -11.71 22.60
CA ASP A 430 -3.81 -13.16 22.78
C ASP A 430 -4.18 -13.94 21.53
N SER A 431 -4.27 -13.24 20.39
CA SER A 431 -4.73 -13.71 19.08
C SER A 431 -6.24 -13.80 18.91
N THR A 432 -7.02 -13.74 19.97
CA THR A 432 -8.49 -13.73 19.96
C THR A 432 -9.02 -12.35 20.37
N TYR A 433 -8.53 -11.87 21.50
CA TYR A 433 -8.87 -10.58 22.10
C TYR A 433 -7.66 -9.65 22.08
N GLY A 434 -7.90 -8.37 22.25
CA GLY A 434 -6.82 -7.40 22.33
C GLY A 434 -7.21 -6.12 23.02
N ALA A 435 -6.19 -5.43 23.50
CA ALA A 435 -6.31 -4.08 24.01
C ALA A 435 -5.15 -3.22 23.49
N CYS A 436 -5.44 -1.97 23.12
CA CYS A 436 -4.40 -1.02 22.79
C CYS A 436 -4.68 0.34 23.42
N ALA A 437 -3.62 1.12 23.64
CA ALA A 437 -3.72 2.42 24.28
C ALA A 437 -2.66 3.38 23.74
N MET A 438 -2.96 4.67 23.82
CA MET A 438 -2.04 5.75 23.53
C MET A 438 -2.26 6.94 24.44
N ILE A 439 -1.17 7.65 24.73
CA ILE A 439 -1.24 9.04 25.18
C ILE A 439 -1.12 9.91 23.93
N LEU A 440 -2.19 10.62 23.60
CA LEU A 440 -2.17 11.65 22.57
C LEU A 440 -1.55 12.94 23.16
N ASP A 441 -0.55 13.48 22.50
CA ASP A 441 0.05 14.77 22.80
C ASP A 441 0.38 15.49 21.48
N ARG A 442 -0.57 16.26 21.01
CA ARG A 442 -0.45 16.92 19.70
C ARG A 442 -1.17 18.26 19.68
N ARG A 443 -0.49 19.34 19.23
CA ARG A 443 -1.02 20.70 19.17
C ARG A 443 -1.63 21.13 20.51
N GLU A 444 -0.93 20.92 21.63
CA GLU A 444 -1.40 21.23 22.99
C GLU A 444 -2.69 20.51 23.41
N LEU A 445 -3.19 19.58 22.62
CA LEU A 445 -4.25 18.66 22.97
C LEU A 445 -3.65 17.38 23.55
N LYS A 446 -4.03 17.05 24.78
CA LYS A 446 -3.62 15.82 25.45
C LYS A 446 -4.83 14.96 25.76
N ALA A 447 -4.65 13.64 25.65
CA ALA A 447 -5.67 12.67 26.04
C ALA A 447 -5.04 11.30 26.30
N HIS A 448 -5.57 10.53 27.23
CA HIS A 448 -5.35 9.09 27.35
C HIS A 448 -6.46 8.40 26.57
N LYS A 449 -6.12 7.51 25.67
CA LYS A 449 -7.09 6.78 24.83
C LYS A 449 -6.81 5.29 24.90
N ALA A 450 -7.87 4.47 24.99
CA ALA A 450 -7.77 3.01 24.99
C ALA A 450 -8.92 2.36 24.25
N TRP A 451 -8.64 1.20 23.65
CA TRP A 451 -9.58 0.36 22.92
C TRP A 451 -9.44 -1.08 23.43
N PHE A 452 -10.60 -1.74 23.65
CA PHE A 452 -10.68 -3.12 24.12
C PHE A 452 -11.58 -3.89 23.15
N TYR A 453 -11.07 -4.99 22.60
CA TYR A 453 -11.73 -5.76 21.56
C TYR A 453 -12.18 -7.12 22.09
N PHE A 454 -13.47 -7.42 21.86
CA PHE A 454 -14.15 -8.64 22.28
C PHE A 454 -14.71 -9.40 21.05
N ASP A 455 -15.64 -10.35 21.27
CA ASP A 455 -16.14 -11.19 20.18
C ASP A 455 -16.99 -10.43 19.17
N ASP A 456 -18.00 -9.69 19.60
CA ASP A 456 -18.95 -9.01 18.73
C ASP A 456 -19.10 -7.51 19.06
N GLU A 457 -18.18 -6.98 19.85
CA GLU A 457 -18.16 -5.59 20.31
C GLU A 457 -16.75 -5.11 20.64
N PHE A 458 -16.60 -3.81 20.71
CA PHE A 458 -15.41 -3.18 21.26
C PHE A 458 -15.75 -1.93 22.07
N VAL A 459 -14.91 -1.64 23.05
CA VAL A 459 -15.07 -0.50 23.96
C VAL A 459 -13.97 0.52 23.71
N CYS A 460 -14.36 1.78 23.66
CA CYS A 460 -13.45 2.92 23.49
C CYS A 460 -13.54 3.83 24.70
N LEU A 461 -12.39 4.10 25.31
CA LEU A 461 -12.25 4.94 26.49
C LEU A 461 -11.34 6.12 26.22
N GLY A 462 -11.66 7.27 26.79
CA GLY A 462 -10.80 8.45 26.81
C GLY A 462 -10.90 9.17 28.12
N ALA A 463 -9.75 9.67 28.61
CA ALA A 463 -9.65 10.44 29.85
C ALA A 463 -8.55 11.51 29.73
N GLY A 464 -8.57 12.48 30.64
CA GLY A 464 -7.55 13.52 30.68
C GLY A 464 -7.54 14.41 29.43
N ILE A 465 -8.66 14.52 28.73
CA ILE A 465 -8.76 15.38 27.53
C ILE A 465 -8.62 16.84 27.97
N THR A 466 -7.50 17.42 27.60
CA THR A 466 -7.12 18.76 28.01
C THR A 466 -6.61 19.56 26.82
N ARG A 467 -7.17 20.75 26.62
CA ARG A 467 -6.75 21.73 25.61
C ARG A 467 -6.69 23.09 26.25
N ASN A 468 -5.58 23.79 26.08
CA ASN A 468 -5.43 25.18 26.52
C ASN A 468 -5.39 26.09 25.28
N ASN A 469 -5.97 27.30 25.43
CA ASN A 469 -5.96 28.32 24.38
C ASN A 469 -6.53 27.83 23.02
N GLY A 470 -7.48 26.90 23.04
CA GLY A 470 -8.17 26.43 21.84
C GLY A 470 -9.10 27.50 21.27
N LYS A 471 -9.33 27.46 19.97
CA LYS A 471 -10.19 28.37 19.21
C LYS A 471 -11.58 27.82 18.98
N ALA A 472 -11.72 26.48 19.09
CA ALA A 472 -12.96 25.75 18.81
C ALA A 472 -13.15 24.58 19.77
N ASN A 473 -14.35 24.01 19.76
CA ASN A 473 -14.64 22.82 20.55
C ASN A 473 -13.75 21.65 20.18
N VAL A 474 -13.40 20.83 21.16
CA VAL A 474 -12.70 19.55 20.97
C VAL A 474 -13.74 18.45 20.81
N TYR A 475 -13.65 17.68 19.72
CA TYR A 475 -14.50 16.53 19.48
C TYR A 475 -13.69 15.24 19.56
N THR A 476 -14.32 14.18 20.10
CA THR A 476 -13.94 12.79 19.81
C THR A 476 -14.93 12.23 18.80
N THR A 477 -14.43 11.88 17.61
CA THR A 477 -15.25 11.29 16.55
C THR A 477 -15.38 9.79 16.77
N LEU A 478 -16.60 9.30 16.94
CA LEU A 478 -16.88 7.88 17.05
C LEU A 478 -16.81 7.21 15.67
N ASN A 479 -17.43 7.87 14.69
CA ASN A 479 -17.36 7.47 13.28
C ASN A 479 -17.63 8.65 12.36
N GLN A 480 -17.05 8.60 11.17
CA GLN A 480 -17.41 9.37 10.00
C GLN A 480 -17.38 8.42 8.80
N THR A 481 -18.45 8.33 8.04
CA THR A 481 -18.61 7.33 6.97
C THR A 481 -19.61 7.78 5.91
N ASN A 482 -19.71 7.08 4.80
CA ASN A 482 -20.75 7.30 3.81
C ASN A 482 -22.13 7.23 4.44
N TYR A 483 -23.06 8.08 4.00
CA TYR A 483 -24.41 8.17 4.52
C TYR A 483 -25.41 7.41 3.64
N ASP A 484 -26.18 6.50 4.25
CA ASP A 484 -27.23 5.69 3.59
C ASP A 484 -28.67 6.06 4.02
N GLY A 485 -28.83 7.08 4.85
CA GLY A 485 -30.14 7.62 5.25
C GLY A 485 -30.84 6.92 6.41
N LYS A 486 -30.21 5.96 7.09
CA LYS A 486 -30.81 5.20 8.19
C LYS A 486 -30.17 5.50 9.54
N LEU A 487 -30.72 6.44 10.25
CA LEU A 487 -30.26 6.84 11.59
C LEU A 487 -31.39 6.70 12.61
N GLN A 488 -31.12 6.02 13.72
CA GLN A 488 -32.03 5.86 14.85
C GLN A 488 -31.26 6.08 16.16
N TYR A 489 -31.94 6.54 17.18
CA TYR A 489 -31.36 6.72 18.51
C TYR A 489 -32.39 6.48 19.60
N SER A 490 -31.92 6.20 20.80
CA SER A 490 -32.74 6.12 22.01
C SER A 490 -32.27 7.17 23.03
N THR A 491 -33.22 7.79 23.68
CA THR A 491 -32.99 8.64 24.86
C THR A 491 -34.04 8.34 25.90
N ALA A 492 -33.63 8.01 27.12
CA ALA A 492 -34.54 7.62 28.22
C ALA A 492 -35.51 6.50 27.79
N GLY A 493 -35.03 5.53 27.01
CA GLY A 493 -35.80 4.38 26.54
C GLY A 493 -36.81 4.67 25.43
N LYS A 494 -36.78 5.87 24.83
CA LYS A 494 -37.61 6.22 23.67
C LYS A 494 -36.77 6.21 22.40
N THR A 495 -37.18 5.39 21.46
CA THR A 495 -36.51 5.27 20.15
C THR A 495 -37.13 6.22 19.13
N GLU A 496 -36.30 6.96 18.43
CA GLU A 496 -36.65 7.92 17.38
C GLU A 496 -35.76 7.77 16.17
N SER A 497 -36.26 8.19 15.00
CA SER A 497 -35.46 8.32 13.77
C SER A 497 -34.91 9.72 13.62
N LEU A 498 -33.65 9.82 13.15
CA LEU A 498 -33.00 11.09 12.89
C LEU A 498 -32.87 11.33 11.38
N LYS A 499 -33.29 12.50 10.92
CA LYS A 499 -33.27 12.89 9.49
C LYS A 499 -32.35 14.05 9.18
N GLU A 500 -31.86 14.74 10.22
CA GLU A 500 -30.98 15.90 10.10
C GLU A 500 -29.94 15.93 11.23
N GLY A 501 -28.89 16.73 11.10
CA GLY A 501 -27.89 16.88 12.14
C GLY A 501 -28.50 17.43 13.43
N LYS A 502 -28.12 16.84 14.57
CA LYS A 502 -28.67 17.17 15.88
C LYS A 502 -27.69 16.86 17.01
N THR A 503 -27.74 17.66 18.06
CA THR A 503 -27.11 17.32 19.34
C THR A 503 -28.11 16.54 20.19
N LEU A 504 -27.76 15.30 20.54
CA LEU A 504 -28.51 14.40 21.39
C LEU A 504 -27.97 14.49 22.81
N GLN A 505 -28.79 14.96 23.75
CA GLN A 505 -28.40 15.01 25.16
C GLN A 505 -28.57 13.63 25.79
N SER A 506 -27.51 13.09 26.38
CA SER A 506 -27.51 11.82 27.10
C SER A 506 -28.23 10.67 26.36
N PRO A 507 -27.89 10.39 25.09
CA PRO A 507 -28.52 9.27 24.39
C PRO A 507 -28.09 7.96 25.06
N ASP A 508 -29.01 6.98 25.08
CA ASP A 508 -28.70 5.62 25.51
C ASP A 508 -27.82 4.95 24.44
N TRP A 509 -28.25 5.06 23.19
CA TRP A 509 -27.55 4.55 22.03
C TRP A 509 -27.89 5.32 20.74
N MET A 510 -27.03 5.20 19.76
CA MET A 510 -27.20 5.66 18.39
C MET A 510 -26.93 4.50 17.43
N GLN A 511 -27.82 4.27 16.47
CA GLN A 511 -27.68 3.25 15.45
C GLN A 511 -27.57 3.88 14.07
N TYR A 512 -26.54 3.47 13.32
CA TYR A 512 -26.34 3.83 11.93
C TYR A 512 -26.07 2.56 11.11
N GLY A 513 -26.93 2.30 10.12
CA GLY A 513 -26.85 1.09 9.31
C GLY A 513 -26.86 -0.17 10.18
N SER A 514 -25.83 -0.96 10.08
CA SER A 514 -25.65 -2.21 10.87
C SER A 514 -24.73 -2.03 12.09
N THR A 515 -24.59 -0.83 12.63
CA THR A 515 -23.74 -0.57 13.79
C THR A 515 -24.47 0.24 14.84
N THR A 516 -24.40 -0.20 16.10
CA THR A 516 -24.95 0.53 17.24
C THR A 516 -23.84 0.99 18.16
N TYR A 517 -23.90 2.28 18.54
CA TYR A 517 -22.98 2.97 19.45
C TYR A 517 -23.71 3.21 20.78
N PHE A 518 -23.29 2.57 21.86
CA PHE A 518 -23.86 2.70 23.20
C PHE A 518 -23.07 3.72 24.00
N ASN A 519 -23.77 4.67 24.61
CA ASN A 519 -23.18 5.65 25.51
C ASN A 519 -22.99 5.01 26.89
N LEU A 520 -21.74 4.89 27.35
CA LEU A 520 -21.42 4.36 28.67
C LEU A 520 -21.25 5.43 29.74
N GLN A 521 -21.34 6.72 29.35
CA GLN A 521 -21.30 7.87 30.25
C GLN A 521 -22.60 8.68 30.09
N PRO A 522 -23.61 8.50 30.96
CA PRO A 522 -24.96 9.03 30.77
C PRO A 522 -25.03 10.55 30.57
N GLN A 523 -24.05 11.32 31.01
CA GLN A 523 -24.02 12.79 30.88
C GLN A 523 -23.38 13.30 29.58
N THR A 524 -22.93 12.39 28.71
CA THR A 524 -22.25 12.75 27.48
C THR A 524 -23.24 13.05 26.38
N ALA A 525 -23.09 14.17 25.70
CA ALA A 525 -23.88 14.53 24.51
C ALA A 525 -23.22 13.98 23.24
N PHE A 526 -24.02 13.39 22.36
CA PHE A 526 -23.61 13.03 21.01
C PHE A 526 -23.98 14.12 20.01
N VAL A 527 -23.03 14.54 19.20
CA VAL A 527 -23.24 15.49 18.10
C VAL A 527 -23.25 14.71 16.80
N VAL A 528 -24.40 14.69 16.15
CA VAL A 528 -24.60 14.07 14.84
C VAL A 528 -24.56 15.15 13.79
N ALA A 529 -23.69 15.01 12.81
CA ALA A 529 -23.69 15.84 11.61
C ALA A 529 -24.03 14.99 10.39
N LEU A 530 -24.89 15.50 9.55
CA LEU A 530 -25.34 14.88 8.31
C LEU A 530 -25.23 15.85 7.17
N ASP A 531 -24.74 15.38 6.05
CA ASP A 531 -24.96 16.00 4.75
C ASP A 531 -25.57 14.96 3.79
N THR A 532 -25.66 15.28 2.51
CA THR A 532 -26.21 14.37 1.50
C THR A 532 -25.31 13.14 1.22
N ALA A 533 -24.11 13.11 1.76
CA ALA A 533 -23.11 12.12 1.42
C ALA A 533 -22.46 11.45 2.63
N LEU A 534 -22.29 12.18 3.72
CA LEU A 534 -21.57 11.72 4.90
C LEU A 534 -22.39 11.85 6.18
N PHE A 535 -22.19 10.87 7.04
CA PHE A 535 -22.59 10.86 8.43
C PHE A 535 -21.37 11.01 9.32
N SER A 536 -21.45 11.83 10.38
CA SER A 536 -20.49 11.80 11.47
C SER A 536 -21.17 11.79 12.83
N LEU A 537 -20.59 11.04 13.76
CA LEU A 537 -21.02 10.93 15.15
C LEU A 537 -19.87 11.33 16.06
N ASN A 538 -20.10 12.32 16.91
CA ASN A 538 -19.04 12.92 17.72
C ASN A 538 -19.48 13.10 19.17
N ILE A 539 -18.53 13.09 20.10
CA ILE A 539 -18.68 13.57 21.48
C ILE A 539 -18.04 14.96 21.56
N ASN A 540 -18.79 15.95 22.02
CA ASN A 540 -18.31 17.32 22.20
C ASN A 540 -17.80 17.52 23.64
N HIS A 541 -16.51 17.80 23.77
CA HIS A 541 -15.86 18.10 25.06
C HIS A 541 -15.85 19.60 25.40
N GLY A 542 -16.43 20.44 24.54
CA GLY A 542 -16.45 21.90 24.72
C GLY A 542 -15.17 22.60 24.27
N LEU A 543 -15.15 23.90 24.47
CA LEU A 543 -14.01 24.77 24.25
C LEU A 543 -13.05 24.65 25.44
N ASN A 544 -11.78 24.38 25.20
CA ASN A 544 -10.74 24.23 26.22
C ASN A 544 -11.10 23.22 27.34
N PRO A 545 -11.42 21.97 27.01
CA PRO A 545 -11.74 20.98 28.03
C PRO A 545 -10.58 20.81 29.02
N GLN A 546 -10.93 20.62 30.29
CA GLN A 546 -9.99 20.29 31.37
C GLN A 546 -10.36 18.95 31.96
N ASN A 547 -9.50 17.96 31.74
CA ASN A 547 -9.71 16.60 32.22
C ASN A 547 -11.02 15.95 31.71
N GLY A 548 -11.40 16.23 30.44
CA GLY A 548 -12.58 15.63 29.81
C GLY A 548 -12.40 14.11 29.65
N SER A 549 -13.53 13.41 29.51
CA SER A 549 -13.54 11.96 29.34
C SER A 549 -14.64 11.50 28.41
N TYR A 550 -14.54 10.26 27.92
CA TYR A 550 -15.61 9.56 27.22
C TYR A 550 -15.50 8.06 27.43
N ALA A 551 -16.65 7.41 27.34
CA ALA A 551 -16.72 5.95 27.26
C ALA A 551 -17.89 5.56 26.34
N TYR A 552 -17.64 4.75 25.34
CA TYR A 552 -18.68 4.19 24.50
C TYR A 552 -18.33 2.77 24.07
N LEU A 553 -19.39 1.99 23.79
CA LEU A 553 -19.28 0.64 23.25
C LEU A 553 -19.85 0.63 21.83
N VAL A 554 -19.17 -0.06 20.95
CA VAL A 554 -19.60 -0.24 19.55
C VAL A 554 -19.96 -1.71 19.34
N LYS A 555 -21.15 -1.93 18.79
CA LYS A 555 -21.65 -3.27 18.44
C LYS A 555 -21.93 -3.37 16.96
N PRO A 556 -20.94 -3.84 16.17
CA PRO A 556 -21.13 -4.07 14.74
C PRO A 556 -22.10 -5.25 14.48
N GLY A 557 -22.84 -5.18 13.37
CA GLY A 557 -23.81 -6.21 13.01
C GLY A 557 -25.18 -6.07 13.69
N MET A 558 -25.33 -5.16 14.65
CA MET A 558 -26.62 -4.91 15.31
C MET A 558 -27.42 -3.88 14.51
N ASN A 559 -28.50 -4.33 13.86
CA ASN A 559 -29.31 -3.54 12.94
C ASN A 559 -30.79 -3.43 13.33
N GLN A 560 -31.18 -3.97 14.48
CA GLN A 560 -32.55 -3.88 15.00
C GLN A 560 -32.56 -3.05 16.30
N THR A 561 -33.45 -2.06 16.35
CA THR A 561 -33.57 -1.19 17.54
C THR A 561 -34.05 -1.96 18.78
N ALA A 562 -34.92 -2.95 18.60
CA ALA A 562 -35.35 -3.81 19.70
C ALA A 562 -34.22 -4.60 20.34
N ASP A 563 -33.23 -5.01 19.54
CA ASP A 563 -32.02 -5.67 20.06
C ASP A 563 -31.13 -4.67 20.80
N ALA A 564 -31.02 -3.44 20.30
CA ALA A 564 -30.30 -2.36 20.95
C ALA A 564 -30.91 -2.00 22.32
N ASP A 565 -32.23 -1.86 22.40
CA ASP A 565 -32.95 -1.60 23.65
C ASP A 565 -32.81 -2.74 24.68
N LYS A 566 -32.82 -3.99 24.20
CA LYS A 566 -32.56 -5.16 25.04
C LYS A 566 -31.13 -5.19 25.54
N TYR A 567 -30.17 -4.98 24.65
CA TYR A 567 -28.74 -5.00 24.98
C TYR A 567 -28.37 -3.87 25.93
N GLN A 568 -28.92 -2.66 25.78
CA GLN A 568 -28.72 -1.53 26.67
C GLN A 568 -28.98 -1.88 28.16
N LYS A 569 -29.98 -2.75 28.43
CA LYS A 569 -30.33 -3.18 29.79
C LYS A 569 -29.37 -4.22 30.36
N SER A 570 -28.54 -4.83 29.54
CA SER A 570 -27.66 -5.94 29.92
C SER A 570 -26.20 -5.74 29.48
N ILE A 571 -25.78 -4.50 29.19
CA ILE A 571 -24.40 -4.21 28.81
C ILE A 571 -23.43 -4.77 29.85
N PRO A 572 -22.50 -5.67 29.47
CA PRO A 572 -21.62 -6.34 30.43
C PRO A 572 -20.50 -5.45 30.95
N VAL A 573 -20.34 -4.26 30.38
CA VAL A 573 -19.27 -3.30 30.72
C VAL A 573 -19.80 -2.25 31.69
N LYS A 574 -19.08 -2.04 32.78
CA LYS A 574 -19.37 -0.98 33.74
C LYS A 574 -18.14 -0.10 33.92
N ILE A 575 -18.34 1.22 33.80
CA ILE A 575 -17.30 2.19 34.14
C ILE A 575 -17.25 2.31 35.66
N ILE A 576 -16.08 2.04 36.23
CA ILE A 576 -15.79 2.24 37.65
C ILE A 576 -14.94 3.49 37.76
N SER A 577 -15.41 4.49 38.52
CA SER A 577 -14.75 5.79 38.68
C SER A 577 -13.42 5.65 39.45
#